data_c11aeaa7899df38438f613a663ccfd4c
#
_entry.id   c11aeaa7899df38438f613a663ccfd4c
#
_cell.length_a   1.000
_cell.length_b   1.000
_cell.length_c   1.000
_cell.angle_alpha   90.00
_cell.angle_beta   90.00
_cell.angle_gamma   90.00
#
_symmetry.space_group_name_H-M   'P 1'
#
loop_
_entity.id
_entity.type
_entity.pdbx_description
1 polymer ?
#
loop_
_entity_poly.entity_id
_entity_poly.type
_entity_poly.pdbx_seq_one_letter_code
_entity_poly.pdbx_strand_id
1 'polypeptide(L)'
;MLENYLIRGLIIGVVFGVPAGAVGILSVQRVLSQGAAAGLVTGIGSSVADVFYACIGVFGITIISDFLLKHQHIICMLGCMMVILLGIQCFRKKKVEKPAAIRRERQEEEHQPGTVRYLISCFLSSFAIAITNPATILSFMVVFSMFRIGGNESIGEDIQLVLGIFCGTSFWWLLIAVVVNRIRERVTDGFYLKLNRIFGILMVLFGTGIGVRAFMV
;
A
#
# COMPACT_ATOMS: atom_id res chain seq x y z
N MET A 1 -27.42 -11.01 -1.88
CA MET A 1 -26.56 -10.04 -1.14
C MET A 1 -25.32 -9.60 -1.90
N LEU A 2 -24.84 -10.34 -2.89
CA LEU A 2 -23.67 -9.99 -3.70
C LEU A 2 -24.02 -9.34 -5.06
N GLU A 3 -25.28 -8.98 -5.27
CA GLU A 3 -25.72 -8.31 -6.51
C GLU A 3 -25.38 -6.82 -6.55
N ASN A 4 -25.06 -6.23 -5.40
CA ASN A 4 -24.66 -4.81 -5.35
C ASN A 4 -23.14 -4.71 -5.50
N TYR A 5 -22.72 -4.19 -6.64
CA TYR A 5 -21.29 -4.06 -7.00
C TYR A 5 -20.51 -3.16 -6.04
N LEU A 6 -21.14 -2.15 -5.44
CA LEU A 6 -20.52 -1.30 -4.42
C LEU A 6 -20.15 -2.12 -3.17
N ILE A 7 -21.09 -2.96 -2.69
CA ILE A 7 -20.85 -3.82 -1.51
C ILE A 7 -19.77 -4.87 -1.83
N ARG A 8 -19.83 -5.43 -3.03
CA ARG A 8 -18.82 -6.39 -3.51
C ARG A 8 -17.43 -5.76 -3.54
N GLY A 9 -17.32 -4.55 -4.10
CA GLY A 9 -16.08 -3.77 -4.10
C GLY A 9 -15.58 -3.45 -2.69
N LEU A 10 -16.47 -3.06 -1.79
CA LEU A 10 -16.14 -2.74 -0.40
C LEU A 10 -15.58 -3.97 0.33
N ILE A 11 -16.19 -5.15 0.15
CA ILE A 11 -15.68 -6.41 0.72
C ILE A 11 -14.29 -6.74 0.16
N ILE A 12 -14.11 -6.62 -1.16
CA ILE A 12 -12.82 -6.83 -1.81
C ILE A 12 -11.78 -5.86 -1.22
N GLY A 13 -12.11 -4.57 -1.15
CA GLY A 13 -11.21 -3.55 -0.60
C GLY A 13 -10.84 -3.80 0.86
N VAL A 14 -11.77 -4.24 1.70
CA VAL A 14 -11.50 -4.58 3.10
C VAL A 14 -10.65 -5.85 3.22
N VAL A 15 -10.94 -6.90 2.45
CA VAL A 15 -10.24 -8.19 2.57
C VAL A 15 -8.82 -8.11 2.01
N PHE A 16 -8.65 -7.47 0.86
CA PHE A 16 -7.36 -7.42 0.15
C PHE A 16 -6.56 -6.15 0.42
N GLY A 17 -7.21 -5.09 0.89
CA GLY A 17 -6.56 -3.82 1.26
C GLY A 17 -5.87 -3.82 2.63
N VAL A 18 -5.75 -4.99 3.30
CA VAL A 18 -5.05 -5.09 4.59
C VAL A 18 -3.64 -4.51 4.46
N PRO A 19 -3.26 -3.53 5.28
CA PRO A 19 -1.99 -2.81 5.15
C PRO A 19 -0.79 -3.62 5.67
N ALA A 20 -0.55 -4.77 5.06
CA ALA A 20 0.49 -5.73 5.46
C ALA A 20 1.89 -5.48 4.83
N GLY A 21 2.07 -4.38 4.08
CA GLY A 21 3.28 -4.13 3.30
C GLY A 21 4.04 -2.86 3.66
N ALA A 22 4.95 -2.48 2.76
CA ALA A 22 5.81 -1.30 2.89
C ALA A 22 5.01 0.00 3.15
N VAL A 23 3.88 0.18 2.48
CA VAL A 23 3.02 1.37 2.67
C VAL A 23 2.37 1.37 4.04
N GLY A 24 1.96 0.19 4.57
CA GLY A 24 1.44 0.09 5.94
C GLY A 24 2.45 0.57 6.98
N ILE A 25 3.69 0.12 6.85
CA ILE A 25 4.79 0.56 7.72
C ILE A 25 5.03 2.07 7.58
N LEU A 26 5.08 2.56 6.34
CA LEU A 26 5.31 3.97 6.06
C LEU A 26 4.18 4.84 6.63
N SER A 27 2.92 4.42 6.49
CA SER A 27 1.76 5.10 7.06
C SER A 27 1.86 5.18 8.59
N VAL A 28 2.11 4.05 9.27
CA VAL A 28 2.30 4.02 10.73
C VAL A 28 3.45 4.94 11.16
N GLN A 29 4.59 4.89 10.48
CA GLN A 29 5.73 5.75 10.79
C GLN A 29 5.38 7.24 10.64
N ARG A 30 4.63 7.61 9.61
CA ARG A 30 4.19 8.98 9.37
C ARG A 30 3.16 9.45 10.40
N VAL A 31 2.23 8.58 10.80
CA VAL A 31 1.32 8.91 11.91
C VAL A 31 2.12 9.19 13.18
N LEU A 32 3.07 8.34 13.54
CA LEU A 32 3.87 8.49 14.75
C LEU A 32 4.75 9.75 14.73
N SER A 33 5.34 10.09 13.58
CA SER A 33 6.30 11.19 13.47
C SER A 33 5.65 12.53 13.10
N GLN A 34 4.59 12.53 12.29
CA GLN A 34 4.03 13.73 11.66
C GLN A 34 2.52 13.93 11.95
N GLY A 35 1.86 12.91 12.52
CA GLY A 35 0.45 12.96 12.87
C GLY A 35 -0.47 12.24 11.90
N ALA A 36 -1.76 12.15 12.29
CA ALA A 36 -2.77 11.37 11.61
C ALA A 36 -2.95 11.75 10.13
N ALA A 37 -2.91 13.04 9.82
CA ALA A 37 -3.09 13.54 8.45
C ALA A 37 -2.02 12.98 7.48
N ALA A 38 -0.74 12.98 7.88
CA ALA A 38 0.35 12.47 7.06
C ALA A 38 0.22 10.96 6.80
N GLY A 39 -0.15 10.19 7.82
CA GLY A 39 -0.39 8.75 7.67
C GLY A 39 -1.62 8.45 6.82
N LEU A 40 -2.72 9.17 7.01
CA LEU A 40 -3.95 9.02 6.23
C LEU A 40 -3.69 9.32 4.74
N VAL A 41 -3.06 10.45 4.44
CA VAL A 41 -2.74 10.84 3.05
C VAL A 41 -1.78 9.83 2.40
N THR A 42 -0.84 9.28 3.17
CA THR A 42 -0.01 8.14 2.71
C THR A 42 -0.87 6.95 2.33
N GLY A 43 -1.84 6.59 3.16
CA GLY A 43 -2.75 5.49 2.86
C GLY A 43 -3.62 5.75 1.64
N ILE A 44 -4.19 6.94 1.51
CA ILE A 44 -4.99 7.33 0.35
C ILE A 44 -4.19 7.24 -0.96
N GLY A 45 -2.89 7.60 -0.95
CA GLY A 45 -2.03 7.38 -2.12
C GLY A 45 -1.94 5.91 -2.54
N SER A 46 -1.90 4.98 -1.57
CA SER A 46 -1.99 3.54 -1.85
C SER A 46 -3.36 3.14 -2.39
N SER A 47 -4.45 3.62 -1.78
CA SER A 47 -5.81 3.31 -2.25
C SER A 47 -6.05 3.79 -3.69
N VAL A 48 -5.44 4.90 -4.11
CA VAL A 48 -5.51 5.36 -5.51
C VAL A 48 -4.74 4.43 -6.45
N ALA A 49 -3.63 3.85 -6.01
CA ALA A 49 -2.95 2.81 -6.80
C ALA A 49 -3.81 1.53 -6.91
N ASP A 50 -4.53 1.15 -5.83
CA ASP A 50 -5.48 0.04 -5.85
C ASP A 50 -6.63 0.30 -6.84
N VAL A 51 -7.16 1.53 -6.87
CA VAL A 51 -8.16 1.97 -7.87
C VAL A 51 -7.62 1.84 -9.29
N PHE A 52 -6.37 2.23 -9.52
CA PHE A 52 -5.75 2.09 -10.84
C PHE A 52 -5.74 0.64 -11.31
N TYR A 53 -5.34 -0.30 -10.44
CA TYR A 53 -5.39 -1.74 -10.76
C TYR A 53 -6.82 -2.25 -10.90
N ALA A 54 -7.74 -1.77 -10.08
CA ALA A 54 -9.15 -2.11 -10.19
C ALA A 54 -9.72 -1.68 -11.56
N CYS A 55 -9.42 -0.47 -12.01
CA CYS A 55 -9.82 0.01 -13.33
C CYS A 55 -9.23 -0.85 -14.47
N ILE A 56 -7.95 -1.21 -14.39
CA ILE A 56 -7.32 -2.09 -15.39
C ILE A 56 -8.09 -3.41 -15.50
N GLY A 57 -8.44 -4.03 -14.36
CA GLY A 57 -9.11 -5.31 -14.34
C GLY A 57 -10.56 -5.23 -14.82
N VAL A 58 -11.29 -4.22 -14.38
CA VAL A 58 -12.72 -4.04 -14.65
C VAL A 58 -12.97 -3.63 -16.10
N PHE A 59 -12.24 -2.64 -16.60
CA PHE A 59 -12.41 -2.16 -17.97
C PHE A 59 -11.68 -3.05 -19.02
N GLY A 60 -11.10 -4.17 -18.58
CA GLY A 60 -10.49 -5.16 -19.47
C GLY A 60 -9.40 -4.56 -20.36
N ILE A 61 -8.57 -3.66 -19.80
CA ILE A 61 -7.44 -3.10 -20.58
C ILE A 61 -6.43 -4.21 -20.83
N THR A 62 -6.76 -5.06 -21.82
CA THR A 62 -6.02 -6.29 -22.17
C THR A 62 -4.56 -6.00 -22.43
N ILE A 63 -4.22 -4.89 -23.10
CA ILE A 63 -2.84 -4.52 -23.42
C ILE A 63 -1.99 -4.39 -22.16
N ILE A 64 -2.53 -3.74 -21.09
CA ILE A 64 -1.80 -3.57 -19.83
C ILE A 64 -1.77 -4.89 -19.07
N SER A 65 -2.88 -5.62 -19.04
CA SER A 65 -2.95 -6.94 -18.42
C SER A 65 -1.98 -7.91 -19.07
N ASP A 66 -1.93 -7.97 -20.40
CA ASP A 66 -1.01 -8.83 -21.17
C ASP A 66 0.45 -8.42 -20.94
N PHE A 67 0.73 -7.12 -20.88
CA PHE A 67 2.08 -6.63 -20.56
C PHE A 67 2.49 -7.04 -19.15
N LEU A 68 1.62 -6.88 -18.15
CA LEU A 68 1.87 -7.27 -16.77
C LEU A 68 2.06 -8.78 -16.63
N LEU A 69 1.22 -9.58 -17.31
CA LEU A 69 1.33 -11.05 -17.35
C LEU A 69 2.62 -11.50 -18.01
N LYS A 70 2.93 -10.94 -19.18
CA LYS A 70 4.16 -11.27 -19.93
C LYS A 70 5.43 -10.96 -19.14
N HIS A 71 5.42 -9.89 -18.34
CA HIS A 71 6.59 -9.45 -17.58
C HIS A 71 6.48 -9.73 -16.08
N GLN A 72 5.50 -10.55 -15.65
CA GLN A 72 5.20 -10.80 -14.24
C GLN A 72 6.43 -11.27 -13.45
N HIS A 73 7.29 -12.11 -14.03
CA HIS A 73 8.51 -12.58 -13.37
C HIS A 73 9.46 -11.42 -13.05
N ILE A 74 9.71 -10.53 -14.01
CA ILE A 74 10.60 -9.36 -13.84
C ILE A 74 10.01 -8.40 -12.82
N ILE A 75 8.70 -8.11 -12.92
CA ILE A 75 7.99 -7.21 -12.01
C ILE A 75 8.02 -7.78 -10.59
N CYS A 76 7.72 -9.08 -10.43
CA CYS A 76 7.79 -9.76 -9.13
C CYS A 76 9.21 -9.77 -8.56
N MET A 77 10.23 -10.04 -9.36
CA MET A 77 11.63 -10.02 -8.89
C MET A 77 12.05 -8.63 -8.41
N LEU A 78 11.77 -7.59 -9.21
CA LEU A 78 12.07 -6.20 -8.83
C LEU A 78 11.33 -5.79 -7.55
N GLY A 79 10.07 -6.15 -7.44
CA GLY A 79 9.27 -5.83 -6.26
C GLY A 79 9.71 -6.61 -5.03
N CYS A 80 10.02 -7.91 -5.15
CA CYS A 80 10.57 -8.70 -4.06
C CYS A 80 11.90 -8.11 -3.57
N MET A 81 12.77 -7.75 -4.49
CA MET A 81 14.05 -7.10 -4.16
C MET A 81 13.81 -5.79 -3.40
N MET A 82 12.88 -4.96 -3.86
CA MET A 82 12.52 -3.68 -3.22
C MET A 82 11.95 -3.90 -1.81
N VAL A 83 11.03 -4.85 -1.64
CA VAL A 83 10.43 -5.19 -0.34
C VAL A 83 11.49 -5.74 0.62
N ILE A 84 12.38 -6.62 0.16
CA ILE A 84 13.49 -7.15 0.96
C ILE A 84 14.44 -6.03 1.39
N LEU A 85 14.84 -5.15 0.46
CA LEU A 85 15.72 -4.02 0.77
C LEU A 85 15.09 -3.07 1.81
N LEU A 86 13.80 -2.75 1.66
CA LEU A 86 13.07 -1.95 2.64
C LEU A 86 12.98 -2.67 3.99
N GLY A 87 12.73 -3.97 3.99
CA GLY A 87 12.71 -4.79 5.21
C GLY A 87 14.05 -4.78 5.94
N ILE A 88 15.15 -4.94 5.21
CA ILE A 88 16.52 -4.86 5.76
C ILE A 88 16.79 -3.45 6.31
N GLN A 89 16.39 -2.40 5.60
CA GLN A 89 16.55 -1.02 6.07
C GLN A 89 15.76 -0.78 7.37
N CYS A 90 14.52 -1.26 7.45
CA CYS A 90 13.72 -1.18 8.68
C CYS A 90 14.37 -1.94 9.84
N PHE A 91 14.87 -3.15 9.59
CA PHE A 91 15.55 -3.98 10.60
C PHE A 91 16.84 -3.36 11.10
N ARG A 92 17.64 -2.75 10.23
CA ARG A 92 18.96 -2.15 10.54
C ARG A 92 18.88 -0.80 11.25
N LYS A 93 17.69 -0.20 11.40
CA LYS A 93 17.54 1.05 12.13
C LYS A 93 17.89 0.87 13.61
N LYS A 94 19.04 1.43 14.02
CA LYS A 94 19.56 1.38 15.39
C LYS A 94 19.17 2.57 16.25
N LYS A 95 18.75 3.68 15.65
CA LYS A 95 18.29 4.90 16.33
C LYS A 95 16.95 5.34 15.74
N VAL A 96 16.17 6.07 16.52
CA VAL A 96 15.00 6.81 16.03
C VAL A 96 15.50 7.95 15.13
N GLU A 97 16.12 7.60 14.02
CA GLU A 97 16.35 8.57 12.97
C GLU A 97 15.03 8.70 12.22
N LYS A 98 14.53 9.91 12.16
CA LYS A 98 13.45 10.24 11.22
C LYS A 98 13.85 9.71 9.85
N PRO A 99 12.95 9.03 9.10
CA PRO A 99 13.30 8.40 7.83
C PRO A 99 14.17 9.30 6.97
N ALA A 100 15.19 8.75 6.28
CA ALA A 100 16.15 9.54 5.49
C ALA A 100 15.47 10.40 4.41
N ALA A 101 14.34 9.93 3.87
CA ALA A 101 13.48 10.72 2.99
C ALA A 101 12.95 11.98 3.69
N ILE A 102 12.46 11.84 4.93
CA ILE A 102 11.98 12.96 5.76
C ILE A 102 13.16 13.87 6.18
N ARG A 103 14.37 13.32 6.30
CA ARG A 103 15.57 14.10 6.62
C ARG A 103 16.06 14.93 5.44
N ARG A 104 16.02 14.41 4.22
CA ARG A 104 16.33 15.17 2.99
C ARG A 104 15.31 16.27 2.75
N GLU A 105 14.02 15.95 2.90
CA GLU A 105 12.93 16.94 2.81
C GLU A 105 13.05 18.04 3.89
N ARG A 106 13.65 17.75 5.06
CA ARG A 106 13.87 18.73 6.13
C ARG A 106 15.12 19.60 5.94
N GLN A 107 16.11 19.10 5.21
CA GLN A 107 17.34 19.89 4.92
C GLN A 107 17.18 20.84 3.76
N GLU A 108 16.24 20.57 2.87
CA GLU A 108 15.99 21.42 1.69
C GLU A 108 14.87 22.44 1.90
N GLU A 109 13.98 22.23 2.87
CA GLU A 109 12.91 23.18 3.20
C GLU A 109 12.53 23.06 4.68
N GLU A 110 12.45 24.17 5.40
CA GLU A 110 11.78 24.33 6.70
C GLU A 110 10.27 24.03 6.59
N HIS A 111 9.92 22.76 6.27
CA HIS A 111 8.53 22.37 6.10
C HIS A 111 7.92 22.00 7.46
N GLN A 112 7.04 22.87 7.93
CA GLN A 112 6.19 22.57 9.08
C GLN A 112 5.35 21.31 8.79
N PRO A 113 5.21 20.36 9.75
CA PRO A 113 4.30 19.22 9.62
C PRO A 113 2.88 19.74 9.31
N GLY A 114 2.26 19.19 8.27
CA GLY A 114 0.92 19.60 7.84
C GLY A 114 0.86 20.56 6.66
N THR A 115 1.99 21.02 6.13
CA THR A 115 2.01 21.83 4.89
C THR A 115 1.48 20.98 3.72
N VAL A 116 0.69 21.59 2.83
CA VAL A 116 0.10 20.93 1.66
C VAL A 116 1.17 20.22 0.81
N ARG A 117 2.31 20.86 0.60
CA ARG A 117 3.44 20.29 -0.16
C ARG A 117 3.97 19.00 0.48
N TYR A 118 4.07 18.96 1.79
CA TYR A 118 4.46 17.75 2.51
C TYR A 118 3.41 16.63 2.35
N LEU A 119 2.13 16.94 2.44
CA LEU A 119 1.05 15.97 2.24
C LEU A 119 1.04 15.42 0.81
N ILE A 120 1.29 16.27 -0.19
CA ILE A 120 1.45 15.83 -1.59
C ILE A 120 2.64 14.86 -1.72
N SER A 121 3.77 15.14 -1.08
CA SER A 121 4.93 14.22 -1.07
C SER A 121 4.58 12.89 -0.39
N CYS A 122 3.79 12.91 0.70
CA CYS A 122 3.28 11.71 1.34
C CYS A 122 2.41 10.87 0.40
N PHE A 123 1.52 11.50 -0.33
CA PHE A 123 0.68 10.87 -1.32
C PHE A 123 1.49 10.25 -2.46
N LEU A 124 2.31 11.06 -3.13
CA LEU A 124 3.07 10.63 -4.31
C LEU A 124 4.05 9.49 -4.00
N SER A 125 4.75 9.58 -2.87
CA SER A 125 5.69 8.54 -2.47
C SER A 125 5.00 7.21 -2.16
N SER A 126 3.82 7.23 -1.50
CA SER A 126 3.07 6.01 -1.22
C SER A 126 2.40 5.45 -2.48
N PHE A 127 1.86 6.31 -3.35
CA PHE A 127 1.34 5.91 -4.65
C PHE A 127 2.42 5.21 -5.48
N ALA A 128 3.62 5.81 -5.60
CA ALA A 128 4.73 5.21 -6.34
C ALA A 128 5.16 3.84 -5.78
N ILE A 129 5.21 3.70 -4.44
CA ILE A 129 5.53 2.42 -3.80
C ILE A 129 4.41 1.41 -4.05
N ALA A 130 3.15 1.80 -3.96
CA ALA A 130 2.02 0.89 -4.13
C ALA A 130 1.88 0.43 -5.58
N ILE A 131 2.00 1.33 -6.55
CA ILE A 131 1.85 1.00 -7.98
C ILE A 131 3.01 0.13 -8.51
N THR A 132 4.16 0.16 -7.86
CA THR A 132 5.29 -0.70 -8.21
C THR A 132 5.35 -1.98 -7.35
N ASN A 133 4.40 -2.17 -6.44
CA ASN A 133 4.39 -3.32 -5.55
C ASN A 133 3.81 -4.56 -6.24
N PRO A 134 4.61 -5.60 -6.51
CA PRO A 134 4.15 -6.80 -7.19
C PRO A 134 3.09 -7.56 -6.40
N ALA A 135 3.13 -7.49 -5.06
CA ALA A 135 2.13 -8.13 -4.23
C ALA A 135 0.73 -7.56 -4.48
N THR A 136 0.63 -6.24 -4.69
CA THR A 136 -0.63 -5.57 -5.03
C THR A 136 -1.14 -6.06 -6.39
N ILE A 137 -0.27 -6.09 -7.41
CA ILE A 137 -0.61 -6.56 -8.75
C ILE A 137 -1.15 -7.99 -8.70
N LEU A 138 -0.40 -8.89 -8.06
CA LEU A 138 -0.79 -10.31 -7.94
C LEU A 138 -2.10 -10.47 -7.15
N SER A 139 -2.30 -9.70 -6.08
CA SER A 139 -3.53 -9.74 -5.31
C SER A 139 -4.74 -9.35 -6.15
N PHE A 140 -4.63 -8.28 -6.93
CA PHE A 140 -5.72 -7.87 -7.83
C PHE A 140 -5.99 -8.89 -8.93
N MET A 141 -4.97 -9.52 -9.51
CA MET A 141 -5.15 -10.59 -10.50
C MET A 141 -5.91 -11.78 -9.90
N VAL A 142 -5.57 -12.19 -8.68
CA VAL A 142 -6.28 -13.26 -7.97
C VAL A 142 -7.73 -12.87 -7.69
N VAL A 143 -7.96 -11.65 -7.21
CA VAL A 143 -9.31 -11.12 -6.92
C VAL A 143 -10.17 -11.12 -8.19
N PHE A 144 -9.66 -10.60 -9.28
CA PHE A 144 -10.42 -10.54 -10.53
C PHE A 144 -10.76 -11.92 -11.07
N SER A 145 -9.82 -12.87 -10.96
CA SER A 145 -10.06 -14.26 -11.33
C SER A 145 -11.13 -14.91 -10.43
N MET A 146 -11.03 -14.73 -9.10
CA MET A 146 -11.97 -15.34 -8.14
C MET A 146 -13.39 -14.79 -8.29
N PHE A 147 -13.52 -13.49 -8.49
CA PHE A 147 -14.82 -12.82 -8.56
C PHE A 147 -15.37 -12.71 -9.97
N ARG A 148 -14.64 -13.25 -10.97
CA ARG A 148 -15.00 -13.18 -12.41
C ARG A 148 -15.35 -11.75 -12.82
N ILE A 149 -14.52 -10.80 -12.43
CA ILE A 149 -14.68 -9.39 -12.73
C ILE A 149 -14.14 -9.14 -14.14
N GLY A 150 -14.89 -8.41 -14.94
CA GLY A 150 -14.54 -8.03 -16.29
C GLY A 150 -15.22 -8.92 -17.35
N GLY A 151 -16.00 -8.31 -18.19
CA GLY A 151 -16.48 -8.94 -19.39
C GLY A 151 -17.90 -8.59 -19.84
N ASN A 152 -18.85 -8.39 -18.97
CA ASN A 152 -20.25 -8.13 -19.35
C ASN A 152 -21.02 -7.19 -18.43
N GLU A 153 -20.35 -6.54 -17.49
CA GLU A 153 -20.95 -5.60 -16.58
C GLU A 153 -21.22 -4.25 -17.29
N SER A 154 -22.21 -3.52 -16.78
CA SER A 154 -22.43 -2.16 -17.25
C SER A 154 -21.38 -1.21 -16.66
N ILE A 155 -21.03 -0.13 -17.37
CA ILE A 155 -20.09 0.89 -16.90
C ILE A 155 -20.48 1.41 -15.50
N GLY A 156 -21.77 1.49 -15.19
CA GLY A 156 -22.26 1.90 -13.88
C GLY A 156 -21.94 0.92 -12.76
N GLU A 157 -21.98 -0.37 -13.04
CA GLU A 157 -21.61 -1.46 -12.11
C GLU A 157 -20.10 -1.47 -11.87
N ASP A 158 -19.34 -1.27 -12.92
CA ASP A 158 -17.88 -1.17 -12.88
C ASP A 158 -17.43 0.00 -11.98
N ILE A 159 -18.02 1.18 -12.16
CA ILE A 159 -17.74 2.35 -11.32
C ILE A 159 -18.11 2.08 -9.85
N GLN A 160 -19.24 1.44 -9.58
CA GLN A 160 -19.64 1.08 -8.21
C GLN A 160 -18.64 0.13 -7.57
N LEU A 161 -18.14 -0.88 -8.31
CA LEU A 161 -17.15 -1.82 -7.82
C LEU A 161 -15.84 -1.10 -7.46
N VAL A 162 -15.33 -0.25 -8.35
CA VAL A 162 -14.10 0.52 -8.14
C VAL A 162 -14.23 1.47 -6.93
N LEU A 163 -15.35 2.18 -6.82
CA LEU A 163 -15.63 3.03 -5.65
C LEU A 163 -15.72 2.22 -4.36
N GLY A 164 -16.32 1.04 -4.40
CA GLY A 164 -16.36 0.13 -3.26
C GLY A 164 -14.95 -0.30 -2.83
N ILE A 165 -14.08 -0.68 -3.77
CA ILE A 165 -12.69 -1.04 -3.48
C ILE A 165 -11.96 0.14 -2.84
N PHE A 166 -12.09 1.35 -3.40
CA PHE A 166 -11.48 2.55 -2.83
C PHE A 166 -11.93 2.81 -1.38
N CYS A 167 -13.23 2.72 -1.12
CA CYS A 167 -13.78 2.90 0.23
C CYS A 167 -13.27 1.81 1.19
N GLY A 168 -13.23 0.56 0.76
CA GLY A 168 -12.77 -0.56 1.57
C GLY A 168 -11.28 -0.47 1.93
N THR A 169 -10.41 -0.12 0.97
CA THR A 169 -8.99 0.08 1.24
C THR A 169 -8.75 1.32 2.10
N SER A 170 -9.47 2.42 1.83
CA SER A 170 -9.38 3.67 2.58
C SER A 170 -9.82 3.52 4.05
N PHE A 171 -10.75 2.60 4.34
CA PHE A 171 -11.16 2.27 5.69
C PHE A 171 -9.97 1.83 6.57
N TRP A 172 -9.07 0.99 6.05
CA TRP A 172 -7.88 0.56 6.76
C TRP A 172 -6.94 1.71 7.11
N TRP A 173 -6.76 2.65 6.19
CA TRP A 173 -5.90 3.80 6.41
C TRP A 173 -6.45 4.77 7.44
N LEU A 174 -7.78 4.95 7.43
CA LEU A 174 -8.46 5.71 8.47
C LEU A 174 -8.31 5.04 9.83
N LEU A 175 -8.50 3.72 9.90
CA LEU A 175 -8.33 2.94 11.11
C LEU A 175 -6.90 3.06 11.68
N ILE A 176 -5.88 2.89 10.83
CA ILE A 176 -4.48 3.09 11.22
C ILE A 176 -4.24 4.51 11.72
N ALA A 177 -4.69 5.52 10.96
CA ALA A 177 -4.49 6.91 11.35
C ALA A 177 -5.11 7.21 12.71
N VAL A 178 -6.32 6.74 12.98
CA VAL A 178 -7.02 6.95 14.26
C VAL A 178 -6.36 6.17 15.39
N VAL A 179 -6.13 4.87 15.22
CA VAL A 179 -5.60 3.99 16.27
C VAL A 179 -4.17 4.39 16.64
N VAL A 180 -3.30 4.54 15.63
CA VAL A 180 -1.89 4.87 15.86
C VAL A 180 -1.74 6.28 16.45
N ASN A 181 -2.57 7.23 16.00
CA ASN A 181 -2.53 8.58 16.58
C ASN A 181 -2.94 8.63 18.06
N ARG A 182 -3.89 7.77 18.47
CA ARG A 182 -4.29 7.66 19.88
C ARG A 182 -3.20 7.11 20.80
N ILE A 183 -2.38 6.20 20.26
CA ILE A 183 -1.29 5.60 21.05
C ILE A 183 0.04 6.36 20.88
N ARG A 184 0.11 7.32 19.96
CA ARG A 184 1.33 8.05 19.59
C ARG A 184 2.09 8.62 20.78
N GLU A 185 1.38 9.22 21.73
CA GLU A 185 1.98 9.83 22.92
C GLU A 185 2.54 8.81 23.91
N ARG A 186 2.09 7.55 23.82
CA ARG A 186 2.53 6.43 24.67
C ARG A 186 3.66 5.63 24.04
N VAL A 187 3.95 5.87 22.77
CA VAL A 187 4.98 5.14 22.03
C VAL A 187 6.36 5.69 22.37
N THR A 188 7.11 4.91 23.15
CA THR A 188 8.50 5.20 23.44
C THR A 188 9.41 4.87 22.27
N ASP A 189 10.58 5.52 22.20
CA ASP A 189 11.60 5.24 21.17
C ASP A 189 11.97 3.76 21.10
N GLY A 190 12.03 3.09 22.27
CA GLY A 190 12.30 1.65 22.35
C GLY A 190 11.19 0.81 21.69
N PHE A 191 9.92 1.17 21.86
CA PHE A 191 8.80 0.49 21.24
C PHE A 191 8.80 0.70 19.71
N TYR A 192 9.08 1.93 19.27
CA TYR A 192 9.21 2.24 17.84
C TYR A 192 10.31 1.41 17.15
N LEU A 193 11.46 1.24 17.80
CA LEU A 193 12.54 0.40 17.28
C LEU A 193 12.17 -1.08 17.23
N LYS A 194 11.45 -1.60 18.26
CA LYS A 194 10.92 -2.97 18.24
C LYS A 194 9.94 -3.17 17.10
N LEU A 195 9.02 -2.23 16.92
CA LEU A 195 8.03 -2.27 15.84
C LEU A 195 8.71 -2.29 14.46
N ASN A 196 9.70 -1.43 14.24
CA ASN A 196 10.47 -1.42 13.00
C ASN A 196 11.20 -2.75 12.74
N ARG A 197 11.75 -3.39 13.79
CA ARG A 197 12.40 -4.70 13.64
C ARG A 197 11.39 -5.79 13.26
N ILE A 198 10.25 -5.84 13.92
CA ILE A 198 9.18 -6.81 13.62
C ILE A 198 8.71 -6.62 12.17
N PHE A 199 8.40 -5.40 11.77
CA PHE A 199 8.00 -5.10 10.40
C PHE A 199 9.10 -5.40 9.39
N GLY A 200 10.36 -5.09 9.70
CA GLY A 200 11.49 -5.44 8.86
C GLY A 200 11.59 -6.94 8.61
N ILE A 201 11.46 -7.75 9.66
CA ILE A 201 11.45 -9.22 9.56
C ILE A 201 10.26 -9.70 8.71
N LEU A 202 9.05 -9.20 8.98
CA LEU A 202 7.86 -9.56 8.22
C LEU A 202 8.00 -9.21 6.74
N MET A 203 8.54 -8.04 6.42
CA MET A 203 8.79 -7.63 5.03
C MET A 203 9.80 -8.55 4.34
N VAL A 204 10.90 -8.91 5.00
CA VAL A 204 11.90 -9.82 4.43
C VAL A 204 11.27 -11.20 4.22
N LEU A 205 10.55 -11.75 5.19
CA LEU A 205 9.86 -13.04 5.06
C LEU A 205 8.82 -13.02 3.93
N PHE A 206 8.05 -11.96 3.83
CA PHE A 206 7.05 -11.81 2.78
C PHE A 206 7.70 -11.66 1.40
N GLY A 207 8.72 -10.82 1.28
CA GLY A 207 9.46 -10.63 0.03
C GLY A 207 10.15 -11.91 -0.43
N THR A 208 10.79 -12.66 0.47
CA THR A 208 11.40 -13.97 0.14
C THR A 208 10.35 -15.00 -0.24
N GLY A 209 9.21 -15.06 0.45
CA GLY A 209 8.10 -15.96 0.12
C GLY A 209 7.55 -15.73 -1.29
N ILE A 210 7.33 -14.48 -1.68
CA ILE A 210 6.91 -14.13 -3.05
C ILE A 210 8.01 -14.48 -4.06
N GLY A 211 9.27 -14.17 -3.74
CA GLY A 211 10.41 -14.47 -4.62
C GLY A 211 10.54 -15.97 -4.90
N VAL A 212 10.47 -16.81 -3.87
CA VAL A 212 10.52 -18.28 -4.01
C VAL A 212 9.36 -18.77 -4.88
N ARG A 213 8.15 -18.27 -4.64
CA ARG A 213 6.98 -18.65 -5.45
C ARG A 213 7.11 -18.22 -6.91
N ALA A 214 7.69 -17.05 -7.18
CA ALA A 214 7.94 -16.58 -8.54
C ALA A 214 8.98 -17.42 -9.30
N PHE A 215 9.85 -18.14 -8.59
CA PHE A 215 10.81 -19.08 -9.21
C PHE A 215 10.23 -20.50 -9.40
N MET A 216 9.15 -20.85 -8.70
CA MET A 216 8.52 -22.20 -8.77
C MET A 216 7.43 -22.29 -9.86
N VAL A 217 7.00 -21.16 -10.42
CA VAL A 217 6.00 -21.04 -11.49
C VAL A 217 6.67 -20.56 -12.76
#